data_1b485df13c9576cae5b8e84822312ee9
#
_entry.id   1b485df13c9576cae5b8e84822312ee9
#
_cell.length_a   1.000
_cell.length_b   1.000
_cell.length_c   1.000
_cell.angle_alpha   90.00
_cell.angle_beta   90.00
_cell.angle_gamma   90.00
#
_symmetry.space_group_name_H-M   'P 1'
#
loop_
_entity.id
_entity.type
_entity.pdbx_description
1 polymer ?
#
loop_
_entity_poly.entity_id
_entity_poly.type
_entity_poly.pdbx_seq_one_letter_code
_entity_poly.pdbx_strand_id
1 'polypeptide(L)'
;MPNLKVHTEYKIKSYKAVEPYMKSSEEFLRKNEPINNLFWEVYFRSSESMKEIHAGNIFHRGKIKLSYIKMTSDYILLSSGLSSTIQHLVDYGKRKKWILRGVLGPSEMSELFTKKWFESSGKNILLAQKNFNIFETRKTHLEFNQENRIKIVRADSKQWPRIRLWASLFAKESDSSSNELSTVKLAKEILEQGNMYIFRKAGASVGMAGFGRKTPSRLTINMVYVSKEYRHQGYAKKMIFQLINEAKDRGFSKCILFSEKSLENNLYLQVGCQFKGKLSEISFSKS
;
A
#
# COMPACT_ATOMS: atom_id res chain seq x y z
N MET A 1 10.27 -46.72 -20.85
CA MET A 1 9.63 -46.07 -19.69
C MET A 1 8.99 -44.79 -20.18
N PRO A 2 7.65 -44.60 -20.12
CA PRO A 2 7.05 -43.38 -20.58
C PRO A 2 7.33 -42.27 -19.57
N ASN A 3 7.92 -41.18 -20.06
CA ASN A 3 8.06 -39.91 -19.33
C ASN A 3 6.68 -39.41 -18.92
N LEU A 4 6.27 -39.66 -17.70
CA LEU A 4 5.18 -38.96 -17.05
C LEU A 4 5.58 -37.46 -16.91
N LYS A 5 5.27 -36.65 -17.94
CA LYS A 5 5.14 -35.20 -17.78
C LYS A 5 4.04 -34.99 -16.78
N VAL A 6 4.38 -34.83 -15.52
CA VAL A 6 3.49 -34.30 -14.51
C VAL A 6 3.18 -32.85 -14.95
N HIS A 7 2.15 -32.67 -15.77
CA HIS A 7 1.57 -31.37 -16.05
C HIS A 7 1.04 -30.82 -14.73
N THR A 8 1.87 -30.04 -14.05
CA THR A 8 1.45 -29.29 -12.87
C THR A 8 0.50 -28.19 -13.33
N GLU A 9 -0.77 -28.54 -13.45
CA GLU A 9 -1.78 -27.70 -14.05
C GLU A 9 -2.13 -26.56 -13.11
N TYR A 10 -1.75 -25.34 -13.49
CA TYR A 10 -2.25 -24.13 -12.87
C TYR A 10 -3.67 -23.83 -13.35
N LYS A 11 -4.60 -23.60 -12.40
CA LYS A 11 -5.99 -23.26 -12.70
C LYS A 11 -6.28 -21.81 -12.27
N ILE A 12 -6.89 -21.02 -13.16
CA ILE A 12 -7.32 -19.67 -12.85
C ILE A 12 -8.82 -19.66 -12.60
N LYS A 13 -9.23 -19.20 -11.43
CA LYS A 13 -10.63 -18.93 -11.10
C LYS A 13 -10.83 -17.42 -11.03
N SER A 14 -11.72 -16.90 -11.87
CA SER A 14 -12.07 -15.47 -11.92
C SER A 14 -13.39 -15.19 -11.22
N TYR A 15 -13.52 -13.95 -10.74
CA TYR A 15 -14.67 -13.46 -9.99
C TYR A 15 -15.08 -12.09 -10.56
N LYS A 16 -16.39 -11.83 -10.58
CA LYS A 16 -16.97 -10.56 -10.99
C LYS A 16 -17.52 -9.74 -9.82
N ALA A 17 -17.59 -10.33 -8.63
CA ALA A 17 -18.03 -9.68 -7.42
C ALA A 17 -16.95 -9.77 -6.32
N VAL A 18 -16.87 -8.73 -5.50
CA VAL A 18 -15.82 -8.59 -4.49
C VAL A 18 -15.96 -9.59 -3.35
N GLU A 19 -17.19 -9.86 -2.88
CA GLU A 19 -17.45 -10.76 -1.77
C GLU A 19 -17.01 -12.21 -2.03
N PRO A 20 -17.44 -12.88 -3.13
CA PRO A 20 -16.97 -14.22 -3.45
C PRO A 20 -15.46 -14.30 -3.67
N TYR A 21 -14.86 -13.23 -4.22
CA TYR A 21 -13.42 -13.13 -4.39
C TYR A 21 -12.71 -13.10 -3.03
N MET A 22 -13.12 -12.20 -2.13
CA MET A 22 -12.48 -12.06 -0.81
C MET A 22 -12.70 -13.31 0.03
N LYS A 23 -13.90 -13.90 0.03
CA LYS A 23 -14.17 -15.18 0.73
C LYS A 23 -13.19 -16.29 0.30
N SER A 24 -12.80 -16.31 -0.98
CA SER A 24 -11.82 -17.28 -1.49
C SER A 24 -10.38 -16.91 -1.18
N SER A 25 -10.05 -15.61 -1.12
CA SER A 25 -8.67 -15.11 -1.14
C SER A 25 -8.15 -14.67 0.22
N GLU A 26 -9.04 -14.37 1.17
CA GLU A 26 -8.71 -13.71 2.44
C GLU A 26 -7.60 -14.43 3.21
N GLU A 27 -7.75 -15.74 3.42
CA GLU A 27 -6.74 -16.52 4.15
C GLU A 27 -5.36 -16.45 3.50
N PHE A 28 -5.32 -16.50 2.16
CA PHE A 28 -4.08 -16.37 1.41
C PHE A 28 -3.48 -14.96 1.52
N LEU A 29 -4.29 -13.92 1.39
CA LEU A 29 -3.85 -12.52 1.47
C LEU A 29 -3.35 -12.16 2.87
N ARG A 30 -3.97 -12.71 3.93
CA ARG A 30 -3.57 -12.52 5.33
C ARG A 30 -2.17 -13.06 5.66
N LYS A 31 -1.65 -14.03 4.91
CA LYS A 31 -0.30 -14.59 5.14
C LYS A 31 0.79 -13.54 4.99
N ASN A 32 0.56 -12.54 4.15
CA ASN A 32 1.46 -11.39 3.99
C ASN A 32 0.66 -10.09 3.91
N GLU A 33 -0.11 -9.81 4.95
CA GLU A 33 -1.04 -8.70 5.03
C GLU A 33 -0.40 -7.32 4.75
N PRO A 34 0.84 -7.01 5.24
CA PRO A 34 1.48 -5.74 4.92
C PRO A 34 1.73 -5.54 3.42
N ILE A 35 2.15 -6.58 2.72
CA ILE A 35 2.43 -6.52 1.28
C ILE A 35 1.12 -6.51 0.48
N ASN A 36 0.12 -7.27 0.93
CA ASN A 36 -1.17 -7.39 0.27
C ASN A 36 -2.18 -6.30 0.70
N ASN A 37 -1.74 -5.24 1.39
CA ASN A 37 -2.63 -4.25 2.00
C ASN A 37 -3.61 -3.58 1.02
N LEU A 38 -3.22 -3.39 -0.24
CA LEU A 38 -4.06 -2.76 -1.27
C LEU A 38 -5.30 -3.58 -1.64
N PHE A 39 -5.27 -4.90 -1.49
CA PHE A 39 -6.44 -5.76 -1.71
C PHE A 39 -7.57 -5.43 -0.75
N TRP A 40 -7.23 -5.11 0.50
CA TRP A 40 -8.20 -4.70 1.52
C TRP A 40 -8.80 -3.33 1.23
N GLU A 41 -8.00 -2.40 0.69
CA GLU A 41 -8.53 -1.11 0.25
C GLU A 41 -9.54 -1.27 -0.88
N VAL A 42 -9.22 -2.08 -1.89
CA VAL A 42 -10.16 -2.38 -2.98
C VAL A 42 -11.43 -3.03 -2.43
N TYR A 43 -11.30 -3.98 -1.50
CA TYR A 43 -12.44 -4.63 -0.87
C TYR A 43 -13.36 -3.64 -0.15
N PHE A 44 -12.81 -2.83 0.76
CA PHE A 44 -13.62 -1.90 1.54
C PHE A 44 -14.28 -0.81 0.69
N ARG A 45 -13.59 -0.31 -0.34
CA ARG A 45 -14.17 0.69 -1.26
C ARG A 45 -15.21 0.09 -2.20
N SER A 46 -15.06 -1.17 -2.61
CA SER A 46 -15.99 -1.83 -3.55
C SER A 46 -17.24 -2.33 -2.85
N SER A 47 -17.17 -2.75 -1.59
CA SER A 47 -18.34 -3.15 -0.81
C SER A 47 -19.34 -2.00 -0.61
N GLU A 48 -18.84 -0.75 -0.58
CA GLU A 48 -19.68 0.45 -0.49
C GLU A 48 -20.37 0.82 -1.81
N SER A 49 -19.85 0.38 -2.96
CA SER A 49 -20.29 0.85 -4.28
C SER A 49 -20.92 -0.23 -5.19
N MET A 50 -20.99 -1.49 -4.75
CA MET A 50 -21.50 -2.65 -5.53
C MET A 50 -20.98 -2.75 -6.97
N LYS A 51 -19.76 -2.31 -7.23
CA LYS A 51 -19.17 -2.30 -8.57
C LYS A 51 -18.67 -3.68 -8.96
N GLU A 52 -18.88 -4.03 -10.24
CA GLU A 52 -18.27 -5.22 -10.84
C GLU A 52 -16.74 -5.12 -10.75
N ILE A 53 -16.11 -6.21 -10.32
CA ILE A 53 -14.65 -6.34 -10.29
C ILE A 53 -14.18 -7.41 -11.28
N HIS A 54 -12.96 -7.28 -11.74
CA HIS A 54 -12.27 -8.33 -12.48
C HIS A 54 -11.11 -8.85 -11.64
N ALA A 55 -11.40 -9.83 -10.81
CA ALA A 55 -10.42 -10.41 -9.89
C ALA A 55 -10.27 -11.92 -10.10
N GLY A 56 -9.20 -12.50 -9.58
CA GLY A 56 -9.03 -13.94 -9.63
C GLY A 56 -7.88 -14.47 -8.82
N ASN A 57 -7.88 -15.80 -8.71
CA ASN A 57 -6.86 -16.57 -8.02
C ASN A 57 -6.26 -17.60 -8.96
N ILE A 58 -4.95 -17.77 -8.91
CA ILE A 58 -4.22 -18.84 -9.59
C ILE A 58 -3.94 -19.94 -8.59
N PHE A 59 -4.49 -21.11 -8.86
CA PHE A 59 -4.34 -22.30 -8.02
C PHE A 59 -3.29 -23.26 -8.60
N HIS A 60 -2.57 -23.92 -7.71
CA HIS A 60 -1.75 -25.06 -8.01
C HIS A 60 -1.96 -26.11 -6.92
N ARG A 61 -2.36 -27.33 -7.31
CA ARG A 61 -2.70 -28.42 -6.38
C ARG A 61 -3.70 -27.97 -5.29
N GLY A 62 -4.77 -27.29 -5.71
CA GLY A 62 -5.86 -26.81 -4.83
C GLY A 62 -5.51 -25.62 -3.93
N LYS A 63 -4.26 -25.11 -3.94
CA LYS A 63 -3.82 -23.97 -3.11
C LYS A 63 -3.62 -22.72 -3.96
N ILE A 64 -4.07 -21.57 -3.49
CA ILE A 64 -3.80 -20.28 -4.13
C ILE A 64 -2.30 -20.00 -4.11
N LYS A 65 -1.75 -19.62 -5.25
CA LYS A 65 -0.35 -19.24 -5.45
C LYS A 65 -0.15 -17.80 -5.86
N LEU A 66 -1.19 -17.17 -6.40
CA LEU A 66 -1.24 -15.75 -6.73
C LEU A 66 -2.69 -15.30 -6.72
N SER A 67 -2.93 -14.08 -6.27
CA SER A 67 -4.20 -13.38 -6.36
C SER A 67 -4.00 -12.08 -7.14
N TYR A 68 -5.02 -11.67 -7.91
CA TYR A 68 -4.97 -10.44 -8.70
C TYR A 68 -6.30 -9.73 -8.77
N ILE A 69 -6.25 -8.40 -8.99
CA ILE A 69 -7.41 -7.58 -9.35
C ILE A 69 -7.04 -6.70 -10.53
N LYS A 70 -7.80 -6.78 -11.65
CA LYS A 70 -7.73 -5.77 -12.70
C LYS A 70 -8.62 -4.60 -12.31
N MET A 71 -7.98 -3.46 -12.06
CA MET A 71 -8.66 -2.24 -11.62
C MET A 71 -9.31 -1.49 -12.80
N THR A 72 -10.28 -0.65 -12.51
CA THR A 72 -10.96 0.21 -13.50
C THR A 72 -10.02 1.23 -14.15
N SER A 73 -8.90 1.55 -13.49
CA SER A 73 -7.83 2.41 -14.02
C SER A 73 -6.93 1.72 -15.06
N ASP A 74 -7.27 0.49 -15.49
CA ASP A 74 -6.44 -0.35 -16.34
C ASP A 74 -5.09 -0.77 -15.72
N TYR A 75 -4.97 -0.70 -14.40
CA TYR A 75 -3.87 -1.33 -13.67
C TYR A 75 -4.25 -2.73 -13.21
N ILE A 76 -3.25 -3.61 -13.12
CA ILE A 76 -3.42 -4.89 -12.45
C ILE A 76 -2.73 -4.86 -11.09
N LEU A 77 -3.46 -5.20 -10.03
CA LEU A 77 -2.94 -5.38 -8.68
C LEU A 77 -2.55 -6.84 -8.50
N LEU A 78 -1.32 -7.09 -8.06
CA LEU A 78 -0.77 -8.42 -7.77
C LEU A 78 -0.53 -8.60 -6.28
N SER A 79 -0.86 -9.77 -5.76
CA SER A 79 -0.48 -10.18 -4.40
C SER A 79 0.97 -10.65 -4.33
N SER A 80 1.50 -10.81 -3.11
CA SER A 80 2.61 -11.72 -2.90
C SER A 80 2.22 -13.13 -3.34
N GLY A 81 3.15 -13.88 -3.94
CA GLY A 81 2.84 -15.19 -4.48
C GLY A 81 4.03 -15.86 -5.15
N LEU A 82 3.75 -16.86 -5.96
CA LEU A 82 4.75 -17.65 -6.65
C LEU A 82 5.03 -17.05 -8.03
N SER A 83 6.27 -16.64 -8.31
CA SER A 83 6.68 -15.98 -9.57
C SER A 83 6.39 -16.82 -10.81
N SER A 84 6.46 -18.15 -10.73
CA SER A 84 6.12 -19.05 -11.85
C SER A 84 4.65 -18.94 -12.32
N THR A 85 3.76 -18.31 -11.54
CA THR A 85 2.36 -18.07 -11.93
C THR A 85 2.20 -16.88 -12.89
N ILE A 86 3.19 -16.02 -12.98
CA ILE A 86 3.09 -14.77 -13.75
C ILE A 86 2.86 -15.02 -15.24
N GLN A 87 3.56 -16.00 -15.84
CA GLN A 87 3.35 -16.35 -17.24
C GLN A 87 1.89 -16.76 -17.50
N HIS A 88 1.32 -17.59 -16.62
CA HIS A 88 -0.07 -18.04 -16.75
C HIS A 88 -1.07 -16.87 -16.64
N LEU A 89 -0.78 -15.86 -15.79
CA LEU A 89 -1.60 -14.66 -15.68
C LEU A 89 -1.51 -13.80 -16.93
N VAL A 90 -0.32 -13.63 -17.49
CA VAL A 90 -0.11 -12.90 -18.76
C VAL A 90 -0.89 -13.56 -19.90
N ASP A 91 -0.75 -14.87 -20.07
CA ASP A 91 -1.46 -15.64 -21.10
C ASP A 91 -2.97 -15.54 -20.92
N TYR A 92 -3.45 -15.60 -19.68
CA TYR A 92 -4.86 -15.39 -19.36
C TYR A 92 -5.34 -13.99 -19.74
N GLY A 93 -4.60 -12.95 -19.36
CA GLY A 93 -4.90 -11.56 -19.69
C GLY A 93 -4.96 -11.32 -21.19
N LYS A 94 -4.05 -11.91 -21.97
CA LYS A 94 -4.04 -11.84 -23.44
C LYS A 94 -5.26 -12.52 -24.05
N ARG A 95 -5.61 -13.72 -23.59
CA ARG A 95 -6.85 -14.40 -24.07
C ARG A 95 -8.11 -13.60 -23.73
N LYS A 96 -8.11 -12.89 -22.59
CA LYS A 96 -9.21 -11.98 -22.18
C LYS A 96 -9.13 -10.60 -22.83
N LYS A 97 -8.14 -10.35 -23.71
CA LYS A 97 -7.91 -9.06 -24.38
C LYS A 97 -7.83 -7.89 -23.41
N TRP A 98 -7.13 -8.09 -22.29
CA TRP A 98 -6.95 -7.01 -21.33
C TRP A 98 -6.16 -5.87 -21.94
N ILE A 99 -6.65 -4.66 -21.70
CA ILE A 99 -5.90 -3.43 -21.93
C ILE A 99 -5.35 -3.02 -20.57
N LEU A 100 -4.02 -2.90 -20.45
CA LEU A 100 -3.36 -2.51 -19.23
C LEU A 100 -2.51 -1.26 -19.45
N ARG A 101 -2.48 -0.40 -18.43
CA ARG A 101 -1.63 0.80 -18.34
C ARG A 101 -0.58 0.67 -17.25
N GLY A 102 -0.61 -0.39 -16.46
CA GLY A 102 0.37 -0.59 -15.41
C GLY A 102 0.06 -1.79 -14.53
N VAL A 103 1.00 -2.02 -13.63
CA VAL A 103 0.93 -3.07 -12.61
C VAL A 103 1.35 -2.49 -11.26
N LEU A 104 0.71 -2.98 -10.21
CA LEU A 104 0.96 -2.61 -8.83
C LEU A 104 1.04 -3.88 -7.97
N GLY A 105 2.08 -4.01 -7.17
CA GLY A 105 2.26 -5.20 -6.31
C GLY A 105 3.69 -5.34 -5.80
N PRO A 106 4.05 -6.52 -5.25
CA PRO A 106 5.43 -6.80 -4.86
C PRO A 106 6.40 -6.53 -6.01
N SER A 107 7.52 -5.85 -5.75
CA SER A 107 8.43 -5.37 -6.81
C SER A 107 8.86 -6.48 -7.77
N GLU A 108 9.30 -7.62 -7.24
CA GLU A 108 9.70 -8.78 -8.05
C GLU A 108 8.56 -9.26 -8.96
N MET A 109 7.33 -9.34 -8.43
CA MET A 109 6.16 -9.79 -9.19
C MET A 109 5.75 -8.78 -10.26
N SER A 110 5.79 -7.49 -9.92
CA SER A 110 5.43 -6.39 -10.83
C SER A 110 6.43 -6.27 -11.98
N GLU A 111 7.72 -6.35 -11.70
CA GLU A 111 8.79 -6.32 -12.70
C GLU A 111 8.72 -7.53 -13.64
N LEU A 112 8.54 -8.73 -13.07
CA LEU A 112 8.40 -9.95 -13.88
C LEU A 112 7.13 -9.91 -14.73
N PHE A 113 6.01 -9.43 -14.19
CA PHE A 113 4.78 -9.25 -14.96
C PHE A 113 4.98 -8.27 -16.11
N THR A 114 5.58 -7.11 -15.87
CA THR A 114 5.87 -6.11 -16.90
C THR A 114 6.72 -6.68 -18.01
N LYS A 115 7.82 -7.36 -17.65
CA LYS A 115 8.70 -8.03 -18.62
C LYS A 115 7.92 -9.01 -19.50
N LYS A 116 7.15 -9.92 -18.89
CA LYS A 116 6.38 -10.94 -19.63
C LYS A 116 5.24 -10.34 -20.46
N TRP A 117 4.61 -9.27 -19.94
CA TRP A 117 3.56 -8.56 -20.67
C TRP A 117 4.12 -7.89 -21.92
N PHE A 118 5.30 -7.28 -21.85
CA PHE A 118 5.98 -6.64 -22.99
C PHE A 118 6.47 -7.65 -24.02
N GLU A 119 7.10 -8.74 -23.58
CA GLU A 119 7.51 -9.84 -24.47
C GLU A 119 6.34 -10.37 -25.32
N SER A 120 5.13 -10.39 -24.75
CA SER A 120 3.94 -10.91 -25.41
C SER A 120 3.18 -9.91 -26.29
N SER A 121 3.45 -8.59 -26.19
CA SER A 121 2.69 -7.54 -26.89
C SER A 121 3.50 -6.67 -27.86
N GLY A 122 4.81 -6.72 -27.80
CA GLY A 122 5.72 -6.14 -28.83
C GLY A 122 5.81 -4.61 -28.94
N LYS A 123 4.96 -3.82 -28.24
CA LYS A 123 4.86 -2.36 -28.44
C LYS A 123 4.66 -1.54 -27.17
N ASN A 124 4.91 -2.08 -26.00
CA ASN A 124 4.76 -1.30 -24.76
C ASN A 124 6.04 -0.52 -24.43
N ILE A 125 5.87 0.69 -23.92
CA ILE A 125 6.95 1.54 -23.45
C ILE A 125 6.75 1.79 -21.96
N LEU A 126 7.79 1.58 -21.17
CA LEU A 126 7.82 1.93 -19.76
C LEU A 126 7.71 3.47 -19.62
N LEU A 127 6.75 3.96 -18.88
CA LEU A 127 6.53 5.38 -18.64
C LEU A 127 7.12 5.83 -17.30
N ALA A 128 6.87 5.07 -16.23
CA ALA A 128 7.39 5.37 -14.91
C ALA A 128 7.40 4.12 -14.02
N GLN A 129 8.30 4.12 -13.04
CA GLN A 129 8.32 3.13 -11.96
C GLN A 129 8.53 3.85 -10.64
N LYS A 130 7.66 3.56 -9.67
CA LYS A 130 7.78 4.03 -8.29
C LYS A 130 7.95 2.82 -7.37
N ASN A 131 8.87 2.92 -6.43
CA ASN A 131 9.19 1.85 -5.50
C ASN A 131 8.96 2.30 -4.06
N PHE A 132 8.33 1.44 -3.26
CA PHE A 132 8.02 1.70 -1.88
C PHE A 132 8.56 0.59 -0.99
N ASN A 133 9.36 0.93 -0.02
CA ASN A 133 9.72 0.03 1.07
C ASN A 133 8.56 -0.05 2.06
N ILE A 134 8.17 -1.25 2.43
CA ILE A 134 7.08 -1.52 3.36
C ILE A 134 7.65 -1.89 4.71
N PHE A 135 7.16 -1.23 5.75
CA PHE A 135 7.54 -1.48 7.13
C PHE A 135 6.31 -1.84 7.95
N GLU A 136 6.52 -2.64 8.97
CA GLU A 136 5.51 -3.03 9.95
C GLU A 136 6.04 -2.80 11.36
N THR A 137 5.23 -2.24 12.25
CA THR A 137 5.60 -2.06 13.65
C THR A 137 5.75 -3.39 14.37
N ARG A 138 6.70 -3.50 15.30
CA ARG A 138 6.79 -4.65 16.21
C ARG A 138 5.75 -4.53 17.32
N LYS A 139 5.45 -5.63 17.99
CA LYS A 139 4.58 -5.64 19.18
C LYS A 139 5.23 -4.97 20.43
N THR A 140 6.48 -4.60 20.37
CA THR A 140 7.24 -4.06 21.51
C THR A 140 6.69 -2.71 21.95
N HIS A 141 6.55 -2.54 23.27
CA HIS A 141 6.39 -1.25 23.91
C HIS A 141 7.70 -0.46 23.74
N LEU A 142 7.69 0.49 22.83
CA LEU A 142 8.75 1.49 22.80
C LEU A 142 8.41 2.51 23.89
N GLU A 143 9.13 2.49 24.99
CA GLU A 143 9.06 3.54 25.99
C GLU A 143 9.81 4.76 25.45
N PHE A 144 9.11 5.86 25.29
CA PHE A 144 9.74 7.14 25.00
C PHE A 144 9.89 7.95 26.29
N ASN A 145 11.09 8.47 26.52
CA ASN A 145 11.38 9.38 27.62
C ASN A 145 10.39 10.57 27.59
N GLN A 146 9.74 10.84 28.73
CA GLN A 146 8.58 11.75 28.83
C GLN A 146 8.94 13.24 28.73
N GLU A 147 10.21 13.60 28.72
CA GLU A 147 10.70 14.97 28.90
C GLU A 147 10.37 15.97 27.79
N ASN A 148 9.83 15.54 26.65
CA ASN A 148 9.44 16.44 25.57
C ASN A 148 8.10 16.01 24.95
N ARG A 149 7.03 16.02 25.75
CA ARG A 149 5.71 15.60 25.29
C ARG A 149 5.20 16.52 24.18
N ILE A 150 4.91 15.93 23.01
CA ILE A 150 4.04 16.55 22.01
C ILE A 150 2.61 16.06 22.27
N LYS A 151 1.65 16.97 22.15
CA LYS A 151 0.23 16.64 22.28
C LYS A 151 -0.30 16.21 20.92
N ILE A 152 -0.89 15.02 20.84
CA ILE A 152 -1.65 14.58 19.68
C ILE A 152 -3.08 15.10 19.76
N VAL A 153 -3.59 15.71 18.68
CA VAL A 153 -4.95 16.24 18.59
C VAL A 153 -5.56 15.74 17.29
N ARG A 154 -6.70 15.08 17.38
CA ARG A 154 -7.47 14.73 16.17
C ARG A 154 -7.89 16.03 15.48
N ALA A 155 -7.59 16.14 14.20
CA ALA A 155 -7.89 17.32 13.41
C ALA A 155 -9.38 17.37 13.01
N ASP A 156 -9.91 18.57 12.91
CA ASP A 156 -11.23 18.87 12.35
C ASP A 156 -11.12 19.81 11.13
N SER A 157 -12.24 20.23 10.59
CA SER A 157 -12.28 21.10 9.41
C SER A 157 -11.59 22.46 9.60
N LYS A 158 -11.47 22.96 10.85
CA LYS A 158 -10.80 24.24 11.16
C LYS A 158 -9.30 24.18 10.88
N GLN A 159 -8.71 23.00 10.94
CA GLN A 159 -7.29 22.80 10.61
C GLN A 159 -7.03 22.57 9.12
N TRP A 160 -8.06 22.49 8.28
CA TRP A 160 -7.91 22.21 6.85
C TRP A 160 -6.92 23.15 6.12
N PRO A 161 -6.93 24.48 6.32
CA PRO A 161 -5.97 25.35 5.62
C PRO A 161 -4.52 24.96 5.89
N ARG A 162 -4.18 24.61 7.13
CA ARG A 162 -2.84 24.15 7.52
C ARG A 162 -2.51 22.76 6.96
N ILE A 163 -3.45 21.82 7.07
CA ILE A 163 -3.28 20.46 6.54
C ILE A 163 -3.07 20.50 5.03
N ARG A 164 -3.85 21.30 4.31
CA ARG A 164 -3.70 21.49 2.87
C ARG A 164 -2.29 22.00 2.50
N LEU A 165 -1.81 23.02 3.20
CA LEU A 165 -0.48 23.57 3.01
C LEU A 165 0.59 22.49 3.24
N TRP A 166 0.50 21.78 4.36
CA TRP A 166 1.47 20.73 4.69
C TRP A 166 1.40 19.52 3.76
N ALA A 167 0.22 19.17 3.25
CA ALA A 167 0.07 18.12 2.24
C ALA A 167 0.72 18.52 0.89
N SER A 168 0.56 19.79 0.50
CA SER A 168 1.25 20.35 -0.67
C SER A 168 2.76 20.32 -0.52
N LEU A 169 3.29 20.76 0.63
CA LEU A 169 4.72 20.73 0.93
C LEU A 169 5.26 19.29 1.02
N PHE A 170 4.50 18.38 1.63
CA PHE A 170 4.84 16.95 1.68
C PHE A 170 4.98 16.36 0.27
N ALA A 171 4.05 16.68 -0.64
CA ALA A 171 4.11 16.22 -2.02
C ALA A 171 5.35 16.75 -2.77
N LYS A 172 5.70 18.02 -2.57
CA LYS A 172 6.87 18.65 -3.20
C LYS A 172 8.21 18.12 -2.68
N GLU A 173 8.22 17.59 -1.46
CA GLU A 173 9.42 17.06 -0.81
C GLU A 173 9.55 15.53 -0.96
N SER A 174 8.54 14.85 -1.53
CA SER A 174 8.65 13.42 -1.82
C SER A 174 9.50 13.19 -3.06
N ASP A 175 10.34 12.15 -3.03
CA ASP A 175 11.26 11.79 -4.13
C ASP A 175 10.49 11.34 -5.40
N SER A 176 9.27 10.83 -5.25
CA SER A 176 8.41 10.56 -6.39
C SER A 176 7.70 11.84 -6.81
N SER A 177 7.54 12.04 -8.10
CA SER A 177 6.66 13.05 -8.70
C SER A 177 5.19 12.79 -8.29
N SER A 178 4.93 12.75 -6.97
CA SER A 178 3.59 12.61 -6.45
C SER A 178 2.81 13.84 -6.86
N ASN A 179 1.70 13.62 -7.59
CA ASN A 179 0.85 14.70 -8.02
C ASN A 179 0.32 15.43 -6.76
N GLU A 180 0.69 16.69 -6.60
CA GLU A 180 0.29 17.53 -5.47
C GLU A 180 -1.23 17.49 -5.24
N LEU A 181 -2.01 17.55 -6.32
CA LEU A 181 -3.46 17.48 -6.26
C LEU A 181 -3.96 16.16 -5.64
N SER A 182 -3.37 15.03 -6.01
CA SER A 182 -3.76 13.72 -5.46
C SER A 182 -3.38 13.60 -3.99
N THR A 183 -2.25 14.17 -3.58
CA THR A 183 -1.80 14.17 -2.17
C THR A 183 -2.69 15.06 -1.31
N VAL A 184 -3.06 16.25 -1.79
CA VAL A 184 -4.00 17.16 -1.10
C VAL A 184 -5.39 16.51 -1.00
N LYS A 185 -5.86 15.84 -2.06
CA LYS A 185 -7.14 15.11 -2.05
C LYS A 185 -7.12 14.00 -1.00
N LEU A 186 -6.06 13.20 -0.96
CA LEU A 186 -5.90 12.14 0.05
C LEU A 186 -5.88 12.72 1.47
N ALA A 187 -5.21 13.86 1.71
CA ALA A 187 -5.21 14.54 3.00
C ALA A 187 -6.63 14.96 3.42
N LYS A 188 -7.43 15.44 2.47
CA LYS A 188 -8.83 15.82 2.71
C LYS A 188 -9.68 14.60 3.07
N GLU A 189 -9.55 13.49 2.31
CA GLU A 189 -10.25 12.24 2.60
C GLU A 189 -9.91 11.71 4.01
N ILE A 190 -8.62 11.70 4.39
CA ILE A 190 -8.18 11.27 5.72
C ILE A 190 -8.76 12.18 6.82
N LEU A 191 -8.83 13.50 6.59
CA LEU A 191 -9.42 14.45 7.54
C LEU A 191 -10.93 14.24 7.69
N GLU A 192 -11.67 14.11 6.60
CA GLU A 192 -13.12 13.88 6.59
C GLU A 192 -13.50 12.56 7.27
N GLN A 193 -12.64 11.55 7.19
CA GLN A 193 -12.80 10.28 7.92
C GLN A 193 -12.42 10.38 9.41
N GLY A 194 -12.01 11.55 9.91
CA GLY A 194 -11.57 11.74 11.30
C GLY A 194 -10.26 11.02 11.63
N ASN A 195 -9.43 10.76 10.63
CA ASN A 195 -8.19 10.00 10.74
C ASN A 195 -6.93 10.86 10.63
N MET A 196 -7.05 12.18 10.52
CA MET A 196 -5.92 13.12 10.51
C MET A 196 -5.64 13.65 11.92
N TYR A 197 -4.36 13.81 12.23
CA TYR A 197 -3.89 14.35 13.52
C TYR A 197 -2.91 15.49 13.31
N ILE A 198 -3.04 16.50 14.19
CA ILE A 198 -2.06 17.58 14.37
C ILE A 198 -1.29 17.31 15.65
N PHE A 199 0.00 17.48 15.58
CA PHE A 199 0.92 17.34 16.71
C PHE A 199 1.34 18.73 17.19
N ARG A 200 1.23 18.98 18.50
CA ARG A 200 1.49 20.30 19.12
C ARG A 200 2.56 20.21 20.21
N LYS A 201 3.42 21.22 20.27
CA LYS A 201 4.37 21.49 21.36
C LYS A 201 4.15 22.90 21.86
N ALA A 202 3.94 23.08 23.16
CA ALA A 202 3.70 24.41 23.78
C ALA A 202 2.70 25.28 23.00
N GLY A 203 1.57 24.69 22.55
CA GLY A 203 0.55 25.38 21.77
C GLY A 203 0.81 25.48 20.26
N ALA A 204 2.06 25.44 19.81
CA ALA A 204 2.42 25.49 18.40
C ALA A 204 2.18 24.14 17.69
N SER A 205 1.67 24.18 16.47
CA SER A 205 1.51 22.99 15.63
C SER A 205 2.83 22.64 14.96
N VAL A 206 3.40 21.48 15.25
CA VAL A 206 4.75 21.06 14.78
C VAL A 206 4.72 20.13 13.59
N GLY A 207 3.60 19.47 13.34
CA GLY A 207 3.47 18.53 12.22
C GLY A 207 2.10 17.90 12.14
N MET A 208 1.92 17.05 11.14
CA MET A 208 0.73 16.25 10.92
C MET A 208 1.10 14.82 10.57
N ALA A 209 0.20 13.90 10.84
CA ALA A 209 0.17 12.55 10.29
C ALA A 209 -1.23 11.98 10.41
N GLY A 210 -1.54 10.92 9.68
CA GLY A 210 -2.88 10.34 9.71
C GLY A 210 -2.89 8.85 9.47
N PHE A 211 -4.06 8.24 9.70
CA PHE A 211 -4.32 6.87 9.29
C PHE A 211 -4.97 6.85 7.92
N GLY A 212 -4.39 6.07 7.03
CA GLY A 212 -4.97 5.80 5.71
C GLY A 212 -5.69 4.45 5.69
N ARG A 213 -5.23 3.57 4.81
CA ARG A 213 -5.83 2.25 4.62
C ARG A 213 -5.83 1.40 5.89
N LYS A 214 -6.89 0.63 6.05
CA LYS A 214 -6.98 -0.44 7.05
C LYS A 214 -6.91 -1.82 6.38
N THR A 215 -6.42 -2.77 7.12
CA THR A 215 -6.51 -4.20 6.82
C THR A 215 -7.20 -4.88 8.02
N PRO A 216 -7.48 -6.17 8.02
CA PRO A 216 -8.14 -6.81 9.15
C PRO A 216 -7.46 -6.60 10.50
N SER A 217 -6.13 -6.46 10.54
CA SER A 217 -5.41 -6.32 11.81
C SER A 217 -4.43 -5.16 11.86
N ARG A 218 -4.36 -4.33 10.82
CA ARG A 218 -3.38 -3.23 10.72
C ARG A 218 -3.99 -1.94 10.21
N LEU A 219 -3.44 -0.81 10.66
CA LEU A 219 -3.66 0.52 10.07
C LEU A 219 -2.41 1.00 9.34
N THR A 220 -2.57 1.68 8.21
CA THR A 220 -1.44 2.38 7.58
C THR A 220 -1.29 3.77 8.18
N ILE A 221 -0.05 4.15 8.53
CA ILE A 221 0.30 5.52 8.89
C ILE A 221 0.74 6.24 7.61
N ASN A 222 0.11 7.37 7.32
CA ASN A 222 0.35 8.19 6.15
C ASN A 222 0.67 9.63 6.52
N MET A 223 1.31 10.36 5.59
CA MET A 223 1.53 11.81 5.66
C MET A 223 2.25 12.27 6.92
N VAL A 224 3.27 11.53 7.34
CA VAL A 224 4.15 11.96 8.45
C VAL A 224 4.95 13.16 7.98
N TYR A 225 4.51 14.35 8.33
CA TYR A 225 5.14 15.62 7.98
C TYR A 225 5.47 16.43 9.23
N VAL A 226 6.72 16.87 9.32
CA VAL A 226 7.18 17.82 10.34
C VAL A 226 7.52 19.13 9.65
N SER A 227 6.94 20.22 10.14
CA SER A 227 7.18 21.56 9.63
C SER A 227 8.66 21.94 9.75
N LYS A 228 9.21 22.66 8.78
CA LYS A 228 10.67 22.85 8.60
C LYS A 228 11.40 23.34 9.85
N GLU A 229 10.79 24.30 10.54
CA GLU A 229 11.31 24.92 11.76
C GLU A 229 11.42 23.97 12.97
N TYR A 230 10.76 22.79 12.89
CA TYR A 230 10.75 21.80 13.96
C TYR A 230 11.52 20.50 13.60
N ARG A 231 12.20 20.45 12.45
CA ARG A 231 12.95 19.27 12.01
C ARG A 231 14.21 19.06 12.86
N HIS A 232 14.77 17.86 12.71
CA HIS A 232 15.98 17.43 13.41
C HIS A 232 15.89 17.39 14.95
N GLN A 233 14.67 17.50 15.51
CA GLN A 233 14.37 17.46 16.94
C GLN A 233 13.69 16.16 17.39
N GLY A 234 13.67 15.14 16.51
CA GLY A 234 13.08 13.84 16.81
C GLY A 234 11.53 13.78 16.77
N TYR A 235 10.84 14.86 16.33
CA TYR A 235 9.39 14.88 16.33
C TYR A 235 8.74 13.82 15.45
N ALA A 236 9.29 13.51 14.28
CA ALA A 236 8.74 12.45 13.43
C ALA A 236 8.68 11.09 14.15
N LYS A 237 9.73 10.75 14.93
CA LYS A 237 9.74 9.52 15.74
C LYS A 237 8.64 9.54 16.81
N LYS A 238 8.47 10.66 17.50
CA LYS A 238 7.42 10.84 18.53
C LYS A 238 6.02 10.75 17.95
N MET A 239 5.79 11.34 16.76
CA MET A 239 4.52 11.31 16.06
C MET A 239 4.15 9.87 15.67
N ILE A 240 5.08 9.12 15.08
CA ILE A 240 4.88 7.71 14.70
C ILE A 240 4.53 6.88 15.95
N PHE A 241 5.27 7.07 17.03
CA PHE A 241 5.03 6.36 18.28
C PHE A 241 3.62 6.62 18.85
N GLN A 242 3.18 7.89 18.89
CA GLN A 242 1.84 8.23 19.37
C GLN A 242 0.75 7.63 18.48
N LEU A 243 0.95 7.60 17.15
CA LEU A 243 0.00 6.96 16.24
C LEU A 243 -0.02 5.43 16.41
N ILE A 244 1.11 4.80 16.71
CA ILE A 244 1.13 3.35 17.02
C ILE A 244 0.26 3.06 18.26
N ASN A 245 0.34 3.89 19.29
CA ASN A 245 -0.50 3.73 20.48
C ASN A 245 -1.98 4.00 20.16
N GLU A 246 -2.28 5.08 19.46
CA GLU A 246 -3.65 5.38 19.00
C GLU A 246 -4.24 4.24 18.15
N ALA A 247 -3.44 3.58 17.30
CA ALA A 247 -3.88 2.42 16.52
C ALA A 247 -4.20 1.22 17.43
N LYS A 248 -3.41 0.99 18.49
CA LYS A 248 -3.69 -0.05 19.49
C LYS A 248 -4.97 0.22 20.24
N ASP A 249 -5.20 1.46 20.67
CA ASP A 249 -6.44 1.87 21.36
C ASP A 249 -7.67 1.69 20.47
N ARG A 250 -7.50 1.74 19.16
CA ARG A 250 -8.53 1.41 18.15
C ARG A 250 -8.65 -0.09 17.84
N GLY A 251 -7.92 -0.96 18.55
CA GLY A 251 -7.97 -2.42 18.39
C GLY A 251 -7.10 -3.00 17.28
N PHE A 252 -6.22 -2.20 16.65
CA PHE A 252 -5.30 -2.70 15.64
C PHE A 252 -3.99 -3.19 16.27
N SER A 253 -3.55 -4.38 15.86
CA SER A 253 -2.35 -4.99 16.46
C SER A 253 -1.04 -4.35 16.02
N LYS A 254 -1.01 -3.73 14.83
CA LYS A 254 0.18 -3.17 14.20
C LYS A 254 -0.15 -2.04 13.24
N CYS A 255 0.89 -1.26 12.89
CA CYS A 255 0.83 -0.29 11.80
C CYS A 255 1.73 -0.69 10.63
N ILE A 256 1.32 -0.27 9.42
CA ILE A 256 2.09 -0.37 8.18
C ILE A 256 2.54 1.04 7.81
N LEU A 257 3.78 1.17 7.35
CA LEU A 257 4.37 2.42 6.89
C LEU A 257 5.05 2.20 5.54
N PHE A 258 5.07 3.26 4.72
CA PHE A 258 5.66 3.25 3.40
C PHE A 258 6.77 4.30 3.31
N SER A 259 7.86 3.96 2.63
CA SER A 259 8.96 4.90 2.35
C SER A 259 9.51 4.67 0.96
N GLU A 260 9.66 5.73 0.19
CA GLU A 260 10.41 5.73 -1.06
C GLU A 260 11.94 5.81 -0.82
N LYS A 261 12.35 6.31 0.34
CA LYS A 261 13.75 6.44 0.73
C LYS A 261 14.43 5.08 0.91
N SER A 262 15.74 5.06 0.70
CA SER A 262 16.57 3.87 0.93
C SER A 262 16.37 3.28 2.33
N LEU A 263 16.80 2.04 2.52
CA LEU A 263 16.78 1.39 3.86
C LEU A 263 17.86 1.96 4.79
N GLU A 264 18.92 2.49 4.22
CA GLU A 264 20.00 3.10 4.97
C GLU A 264 19.48 4.34 5.71
N ASN A 265 19.76 4.41 7.02
CA ASN A 265 19.29 5.49 7.92
C ASN A 265 17.78 5.74 7.90
N ASN A 266 16.97 4.75 7.52
CA ASN A 266 15.53 4.90 7.42
C ASN A 266 14.89 5.14 8.78
N LEU A 267 14.07 6.20 8.88
CA LEU A 267 13.37 6.61 10.09
C LEU A 267 12.57 5.45 10.73
N TYR A 268 11.92 4.63 9.91
CA TYR A 268 11.05 3.57 10.40
C TYR A 268 11.84 2.42 11.04
N LEU A 269 13.02 2.09 10.51
CA LEU A 269 13.95 1.16 11.17
C LEU A 269 14.42 1.71 12.50
N GLN A 270 14.72 3.01 12.57
CA GLN A 270 15.15 3.67 13.80
C GLN A 270 14.08 3.71 14.91
N VAL A 271 12.80 3.65 14.56
CA VAL A 271 11.69 3.51 15.53
C VAL A 271 11.29 2.06 15.76
N GLY A 272 12.13 1.10 15.37
CA GLY A 272 11.93 -0.32 15.66
C GLY A 272 10.94 -1.05 14.73
N CYS A 273 10.54 -0.46 13.61
CA CYS A 273 9.75 -1.18 12.62
C CYS A 273 10.60 -2.23 11.89
N GLN A 274 9.95 -3.26 11.39
CA GLN A 274 10.56 -4.29 10.56
C GLN A 274 10.29 -4.01 9.08
N PHE A 275 11.31 -4.14 8.25
CA PHE A 275 11.14 -4.19 6.81
C PHE A 275 10.40 -5.48 6.41
N LYS A 276 9.38 -5.36 5.55
CA LYS A 276 8.52 -6.47 5.13
C LYS A 276 8.65 -6.80 3.65
N GLY A 277 9.21 -5.90 2.86
CA GLY A 277 9.38 -6.06 1.42
C GLY A 277 9.22 -4.76 0.66
N LYS A 278 9.18 -4.86 -0.65
CA LYS A 278 9.02 -3.73 -1.58
C LYS A 278 7.76 -3.89 -2.41
N LEU A 279 7.07 -2.78 -2.66
CA LEU A 279 6.04 -2.65 -3.69
C LEU A 279 6.54 -1.78 -4.82
N SER A 280 6.14 -2.10 -6.04
CA SER A 280 6.35 -1.25 -7.22
C SER A 280 5.03 -0.93 -7.88
N GLU A 281 4.88 0.33 -8.25
CA GLU A 281 3.90 0.80 -9.21
C GLU A 281 4.63 1.08 -10.52
N ILE A 282 4.31 0.31 -11.54
CA ILE A 282 4.93 0.41 -12.87
C ILE A 282 3.85 0.82 -13.86
N SER A 283 4.03 1.97 -14.50
CA SER A 283 3.15 2.45 -15.56
C SER A 283 3.81 2.30 -16.93
N PHE A 284 2.99 1.97 -17.92
CA PHE A 284 3.45 1.78 -19.29
C PHE A 284 2.41 2.24 -20.30
N SER A 285 2.84 2.45 -21.56
CA SER A 285 1.94 2.81 -22.63
C SER A 285 0.90 1.72 -22.89
N LYS A 286 -0.26 2.15 -23.35
CA LYS A 286 -1.29 1.24 -23.84
C LYS A 286 -0.79 0.60 -25.14
N SER A 287 -0.80 -0.70 -25.22
CA SER A 287 -0.54 -1.44 -26.46
C SER A 287 -1.77 -1.44 -27.36
#